data_acc9de7744ad6211ecd182a97a319f2e
#
_entry.id   acc9de7744ad6211ecd182a97a319f2e
#
_cell.length_a   1.000
_cell.length_b   1.000
_cell.length_c   1.000
_cell.angle_alpha   90.00
_cell.angle_beta   90.00
_cell.angle_gamma   90.00
#
_symmetry.space_group_name_H-M   'P 1'
#
loop_
_entity.id
_entity.type
_entity.pdbx_description
1 polymer ?
#
loop_
_entity_poly.entity_id
_entity_poly.type
_entity_poly.pdbx_seq_one_letter_code
_entity_poly.pdbx_strand_id
1 'polypeptide(L)'
;MRAKHQEQPSLFGDTEPAQHVPRTNERPEAAAMMEVLRALRNHPAVAWCERQNSGAFRTETGQFVRFGWKGCADVIGQLRDGRFLAVEVKAPNGRLRPEQAAFLDQVRGAGGVGFVARNCADVARELASCIN
;
A
#
# COMPACT_ATOMS: atom_id res chain seq x y z
N MET A 1 -53.51 -30.25 17.22
CA MET A 1 -53.20 -29.41 16.07
C MET A 1 -51.96 -28.58 16.39
N ARG A 2 -50.85 -28.88 15.77
CA ARG A 2 -49.65 -28.05 15.89
C ARG A 2 -49.78 -26.85 14.98
N ALA A 3 -49.78 -25.65 15.53
CA ALA A 3 -49.70 -24.41 14.75
C ALA A 3 -48.41 -24.43 13.93
N LYS A 4 -48.53 -24.34 12.63
CA LYS A 4 -47.36 -24.09 11.77
C LYS A 4 -46.85 -22.70 12.11
N HIS A 5 -45.66 -22.62 12.71
CA HIS A 5 -44.93 -21.38 12.75
C HIS A 5 -44.70 -20.96 11.27
N GLN A 6 -45.42 -19.96 10.81
CA GLN A 6 -45.01 -19.23 9.65
C GLN A 6 -43.81 -18.40 10.06
N GLU A 7 -42.62 -18.79 9.62
CA GLU A 7 -41.48 -17.91 9.62
C GLU A 7 -41.84 -16.65 8.84
N GLN A 8 -41.94 -15.53 9.53
CA GLN A 8 -42.04 -14.24 8.86
C GLN A 8 -40.73 -14.02 8.11
N PRO A 9 -40.77 -13.73 6.79
CA PRO A 9 -39.54 -13.34 6.11
C PRO A 9 -38.97 -12.11 6.80
N SER A 10 -37.70 -12.17 7.18
CA SER A 10 -36.98 -11.06 7.74
C SER A 10 -37.14 -9.84 6.84
N LEU A 11 -37.60 -8.72 7.40
CA LEU A 11 -37.76 -7.45 6.67
C LEU A 11 -36.45 -6.87 6.16
N PHE A 12 -35.34 -7.37 6.66
CA PHE A 12 -33.97 -7.02 6.26
C PHE A 12 -33.32 -8.29 5.74
N GLY A 13 -33.68 -8.75 4.55
CA GLY A 13 -33.19 -10.01 4.01
C GLY A 13 -31.94 -10.51 4.69
N ASP A 14 -31.94 -11.76 5.11
CA ASP A 14 -30.74 -12.43 5.64
C ASP A 14 -29.70 -12.49 4.51
N THR A 15 -29.18 -11.30 4.17
CA THR A 15 -27.91 -11.22 3.49
C THR A 15 -26.91 -11.59 4.57
N GLU A 16 -26.52 -12.86 4.59
CA GLU A 16 -25.25 -13.21 5.15
C GLU A 16 -24.27 -12.12 4.73
N PRO A 17 -23.52 -11.52 5.67
CA PRO A 17 -22.51 -10.57 5.27
C PRO A 17 -21.69 -11.26 4.20
N ALA A 18 -21.71 -10.71 2.99
CA ALA A 18 -20.94 -11.26 1.89
C ALA A 18 -19.55 -11.52 2.46
N GLN A 19 -19.19 -12.79 2.62
CA GLN A 19 -17.89 -13.14 3.08
C GLN A 19 -16.95 -12.46 2.11
N HIS A 20 -16.31 -11.39 2.58
CA HIS A 20 -15.27 -10.74 1.81
C HIS A 20 -14.20 -11.80 1.61
N VAL A 21 -14.31 -12.53 0.52
CA VAL A 21 -13.25 -13.40 0.07
C VAL A 21 -12.12 -12.46 -0.36
N PRO A 22 -11.06 -12.32 0.44
CA PRO A 22 -9.99 -11.43 0.07
C PRO A 22 -9.46 -11.90 -1.26
N ARG A 23 -9.41 -11.02 -2.24
CA ARG A 23 -8.74 -11.31 -3.50
C ARG A 23 -7.38 -11.87 -3.14
N THR A 24 -7.03 -13.02 -3.70
CA THR A 24 -5.82 -13.79 -3.37
C THR A 24 -4.52 -12.98 -3.47
N ASN A 25 -4.56 -11.79 -4.10
CA ASN A 25 -3.42 -10.91 -4.30
C ASN A 25 -3.31 -9.76 -3.29
N GLU A 26 -4.37 -9.44 -2.54
CA GLU A 26 -4.36 -8.31 -1.59
C GLU A 26 -3.63 -8.63 -0.28
N ARG A 27 -3.71 -9.87 0.19
CA ARG A 27 -3.08 -10.29 1.45
C ARG A 27 -1.55 -10.25 1.42
N PRO A 28 -0.86 -10.81 0.40
CA PRO A 28 0.59 -10.73 0.34
C PRO A 28 1.11 -9.30 0.22
N GLU A 29 0.42 -8.42 -0.52
CA GLU A 29 0.81 -7.02 -0.66
C GLU A 29 0.56 -6.24 0.64
N ALA A 30 -0.57 -6.45 1.31
CA ALA A 30 -0.87 -5.83 2.59
C ALA A 30 0.13 -6.27 3.67
N ALA A 31 0.50 -7.55 3.71
CA ALA A 31 1.51 -8.06 4.64
C ALA A 31 2.89 -7.45 4.36
N ALA A 32 3.28 -7.36 3.08
CA ALA A 32 4.52 -6.70 2.67
C ALA A 32 4.53 -5.22 3.09
N MET A 33 3.41 -4.51 2.90
CA MET A 33 3.28 -3.12 3.31
C MET A 33 3.51 -2.93 4.80
N MET A 34 2.89 -3.75 5.64
CA MET A 34 3.04 -3.67 7.10
C MET A 34 4.48 -3.93 7.52
N GLU A 35 5.12 -4.94 6.95
CA GLU A 35 6.51 -5.30 7.25
C GLU A 35 7.48 -4.19 6.82
N VAL A 36 7.37 -3.73 5.58
CA VAL A 36 8.23 -2.68 5.02
C VAL A 36 8.06 -1.36 5.78
N LEU A 37 6.83 -0.95 6.04
CA LEU A 37 6.55 0.30 6.76
C LEU A 37 7.13 0.28 8.17
N ARG A 38 7.00 -0.84 8.87
CA ARG A 38 7.62 -1.02 10.19
C ARG A 38 9.14 -0.95 10.12
N ALA A 39 9.75 -1.62 9.14
CA ALA A 39 11.19 -1.59 8.94
C ALA A 39 11.70 -0.18 8.66
N LEU A 40 11.01 0.58 7.82
CA LEU A 40 11.36 1.98 7.51
C LEU A 40 11.24 2.88 8.73
N ARG A 41 10.14 2.79 9.48
CA ARG A 41 9.90 3.62 10.67
C ARG A 41 10.91 3.38 11.80
N ASN A 42 11.47 2.19 11.85
CA ASN A 42 12.47 1.81 12.87
C ASN A 42 13.91 1.88 12.35
N HIS A 43 14.13 2.24 11.10
CA HIS A 43 15.47 2.29 10.52
C HIS A 43 16.20 3.57 10.97
N PRO A 44 17.46 3.48 11.42
CA PRO A 44 18.20 4.64 11.95
C PRO A 44 18.48 5.73 10.92
N ALA A 45 18.54 5.39 9.63
CA ALA A 45 18.74 6.38 8.55
C ALA A 45 17.49 7.16 8.19
N VAL A 46 16.29 6.69 8.57
CA VAL A 46 15.02 7.32 8.24
C VAL A 46 14.62 8.32 9.31
N ALA A 47 14.49 9.59 8.92
CA ALA A 47 14.02 10.63 9.80
C ALA A 47 12.51 10.53 10.03
N TRP A 48 11.77 10.37 8.96
CA TRP A 48 10.32 10.16 8.94
C TRP A 48 9.91 9.50 7.63
N CYS A 49 8.79 8.81 7.64
CA CYS A 49 8.15 8.31 6.42
C CYS A 49 6.65 8.17 6.63
N GLU A 50 5.90 8.32 5.53
CA GLU A 50 4.45 8.21 5.52
C GLU A 50 3.98 7.39 4.34
N ARG A 51 2.96 6.59 4.58
CA ARG A 51 2.29 5.85 3.52
C ARG A 51 1.47 6.80 2.67
N GLN A 52 1.60 6.68 1.36
CA GLN A 52 0.82 7.43 0.39
C GLN A 52 -0.38 6.59 -0.07
N ASN A 53 -1.57 7.16 0.04
CA ASN A 53 -2.77 6.58 -0.51
C ASN A 53 -3.16 7.34 -1.76
N SER A 54 -3.21 6.66 -2.87
CA SER A 54 -3.80 7.16 -4.10
C SER A 54 -4.84 6.17 -4.60
N GLY A 55 -5.83 6.67 -5.30
CA GLY A 55 -6.88 5.81 -5.78
C GLY A 55 -7.85 6.54 -6.68
N ALA A 56 -8.93 5.86 -6.98
CA ALA A 56 -9.99 6.40 -7.79
C ALA A 56 -11.32 5.80 -7.35
N PHE A 57 -12.38 6.57 -7.46
CA PHE A 57 -13.74 6.08 -7.19
C PHE A 57 -14.73 6.74 -8.16
N ARG A 58 -15.88 6.09 -8.31
CA ARG A 58 -17.03 6.69 -9.01
C ARG A 58 -17.97 7.30 -7.99
N THR A 59 -18.42 8.53 -8.26
CA THR A 59 -19.47 9.19 -7.47
C THR A 59 -20.83 8.54 -7.78
N GLU A 60 -21.83 8.83 -6.95
CA GLU A 60 -23.21 8.39 -7.17
C GLU A 60 -23.77 8.88 -8.53
N THR A 61 -23.28 10.01 -9.01
CA THR A 61 -23.65 10.60 -10.30
C THR A 61 -22.86 10.03 -11.49
N GLY A 62 -21.98 9.03 -11.25
CA GLY A 62 -21.20 8.35 -12.29
C GLY A 62 -19.91 9.07 -12.66
N GLN A 63 -19.54 10.14 -11.98
CA GLN A 63 -18.26 10.80 -12.22
C GLN A 63 -17.09 9.96 -11.70
N PHE A 64 -16.03 9.89 -12.48
CA PHE A 64 -14.79 9.25 -12.09
C PHE A 64 -13.89 10.27 -11.40
N VAL A 65 -13.55 10.02 -10.13
CA VAL A 65 -12.69 10.90 -9.33
C VAL A 65 -11.41 10.16 -9.00
N ARG A 66 -10.29 10.77 -9.33
CA ARG A 66 -8.95 10.32 -8.90
C ARG A 66 -8.48 11.20 -7.75
N PHE A 67 -7.83 10.58 -6.78
CA PHE A 67 -7.18 11.28 -5.68
C PHE A 67 -5.77 10.77 -5.47
N GLY A 68 -4.95 11.61 -4.86
CA GLY A 68 -3.55 11.31 -4.63
C GLY A 68 -2.66 11.60 -5.85
N TRP A 69 -1.43 11.21 -5.76
CA TRP A 69 -0.39 11.45 -6.75
C TRP A 69 -0.16 10.19 -7.58
N LYS A 70 -0.58 10.20 -8.84
CA LYS A 70 -0.41 9.05 -9.75
C LYS A 70 1.06 8.70 -9.93
N GLY A 71 1.39 7.43 -9.75
CA GLY A 71 2.75 6.91 -9.88
C GLY A 71 3.64 7.16 -8.68
N CYS A 72 3.19 7.96 -7.70
CA CYS A 72 3.93 8.14 -6.45
C CYS A 72 4.17 6.79 -5.76
N ALA A 73 5.34 6.65 -5.15
CA ALA A 73 5.67 5.47 -4.36
C ALA A 73 4.69 5.28 -3.19
N ASP A 74 4.51 4.04 -2.75
CA ASP A 74 3.62 3.69 -1.65
C ASP A 74 4.00 4.35 -0.34
N VAL A 75 5.29 4.56 -0.12
CA VAL A 75 5.84 5.25 1.04
C VAL A 75 6.80 6.33 0.58
N ILE A 76 6.61 7.52 1.10
CA ILE A 76 7.58 8.62 0.93
C ILE A 76 8.08 9.08 2.28
N GLY A 77 9.25 9.68 2.30
CA GLY A 77 9.86 10.15 3.52
C GLY A 77 11.13 10.95 3.27
N GLN A 78 11.89 11.10 4.32
CA GLN A 78 13.17 11.81 4.30
C GLN A 78 14.18 11.07 5.16
N LEU A 79 15.36 10.91 4.63
CA LEU A 79 16.50 10.41 5.40
C LEU A 79 17.05 11.49 6.33
N ARG A 80 17.78 11.07 7.35
CA ARG A 80 18.37 12.01 8.32
C ARG A 80 19.41 12.94 7.72
N ASP A 81 20.01 12.55 6.59
CA ASP A 81 20.90 13.41 5.82
C ASP A 81 20.17 14.41 4.89
N GLY A 82 18.86 14.40 4.89
CA GLY A 82 18.01 15.31 4.11
C GLY A 82 17.56 14.78 2.76
N ARG A 83 18.08 13.64 2.29
CA ARG A 83 17.67 13.07 0.99
C ARG A 83 16.23 12.60 1.03
N PHE A 84 15.53 12.79 -0.10
CA PHE A 84 14.19 12.27 -0.29
C PHE A 84 14.20 10.74 -0.34
N LEU A 85 13.22 10.13 0.32
CA LEU A 85 13.04 8.68 0.34
C LEU A 85 11.73 8.30 -0.37
N ALA A 86 11.80 7.36 -1.28
CA ALA A 86 10.63 6.79 -1.95
C ALA A 86 10.74 5.27 -2.00
N VAL A 87 9.75 4.59 -1.48
CA VAL A 87 9.73 3.12 -1.44
C VAL A 87 8.43 2.60 -2.04
N GLU A 88 8.56 1.85 -3.12
CA GLU A 88 7.45 1.11 -3.70
C GLU A 88 7.39 -0.27 -3.07
N VAL A 89 6.23 -0.64 -2.54
CA VAL A 89 6.05 -1.94 -1.88
C VAL A 89 5.37 -2.92 -2.82
N LYS A 90 5.93 -4.09 -2.96
CA LYS A 90 5.41 -5.16 -3.80
C LYS A 90 5.33 -6.48 -3.04
N ALA A 91 4.32 -7.29 -3.38
CA ALA A 91 4.29 -8.70 -3.02
C ALA A 91 5.47 -9.45 -3.68
N PRO A 92 5.84 -10.65 -3.21
CA PRO A 92 6.99 -11.38 -3.76
C PRO A 92 6.99 -11.55 -5.28
N ASN A 93 5.82 -11.72 -5.88
CA ASN A 93 5.65 -11.88 -7.34
C ASN A 93 5.10 -10.63 -8.02
N GLY A 94 4.93 -9.53 -7.29
CA GLY A 94 4.43 -8.28 -7.83
C GLY A 94 5.45 -7.61 -8.75
N ARG A 95 4.96 -6.95 -9.79
CA ARG A 95 5.79 -6.26 -10.78
C ARG A 95 5.61 -4.76 -10.69
N LEU A 96 6.70 -4.05 -10.88
CA LEU A 96 6.71 -2.61 -10.96
C LEU A 96 6.03 -2.13 -12.24
N ARG A 97 5.09 -1.19 -12.14
CA ARG A 97 4.47 -0.56 -13.30
C ARG A 97 5.38 0.52 -13.87
N PRO A 98 5.26 0.85 -15.18
CA PRO A 98 6.10 1.86 -15.79
C PRO A 98 6.08 3.23 -15.11
N GLU A 99 4.91 3.70 -14.66
CA GLU A 99 4.79 4.98 -13.96
C GLU A 99 5.44 4.96 -12.58
N GLN A 100 5.43 3.80 -11.91
CA GLN A 100 6.11 3.61 -10.63
C GLN A 100 7.63 3.61 -10.82
N ALA A 101 8.11 2.92 -11.85
CA ALA A 101 9.53 2.91 -12.21
C ALA A 101 10.02 4.33 -12.55
N ALA A 102 9.24 5.07 -13.32
CA ALA A 102 9.56 6.45 -13.69
C ALA A 102 9.65 7.36 -12.46
N PHE A 103 8.76 7.21 -11.49
CA PHE A 103 8.81 7.97 -10.25
C PHE A 103 10.09 7.68 -9.45
N LEU A 104 10.44 6.41 -9.29
CA LEU A 104 11.67 6.03 -8.58
C LEU A 104 12.92 6.53 -9.30
N ASP A 105 12.94 6.48 -10.62
CA ASP A 105 14.05 7.01 -11.44
C ASP A 105 14.18 8.53 -11.29
N GLN A 106 13.07 9.25 -11.23
CA GLN A 106 13.05 10.69 -10.98
C GLN A 106 13.64 11.02 -9.61
N VAL A 107 13.27 10.29 -8.58
CA VAL A 107 13.79 10.46 -7.22
C VAL A 107 15.30 10.22 -7.19
N ARG A 108 15.75 9.12 -7.79
CA ARG A 108 17.19 8.78 -7.86
C ARG A 108 17.97 9.82 -8.66
N GLY A 109 17.45 10.25 -9.80
CA GLY A 109 18.06 11.26 -10.64
C GLY A 109 18.22 12.61 -9.96
N ALA A 110 17.37 12.95 -9.02
CA ALA A 110 17.45 14.17 -8.20
C ALA A 110 18.31 14.01 -6.93
N GLY A 111 18.96 12.86 -6.75
CA GLY A 111 19.84 12.60 -5.61
C GLY A 111 19.14 11.96 -4.40
N GLY A 112 17.86 11.60 -4.52
CA GLY A 112 17.13 10.89 -3.48
C GLY A 112 17.41 9.39 -3.49
N VAL A 113 16.82 8.70 -2.53
CA VAL A 113 16.88 7.24 -2.40
C VAL A 113 15.52 6.67 -2.76
N GLY A 114 15.46 5.88 -3.81
CA GLY A 114 14.23 5.24 -4.27
C GLY A 114 14.46 3.77 -4.59
N PHE A 115 13.61 2.89 -4.07
CA PHE A 115 13.74 1.46 -4.31
C PHE A 115 12.41 0.72 -4.17
N VAL A 116 12.40 -0.51 -4.63
CA VAL A 116 11.30 -1.46 -4.42
C VAL A 116 11.65 -2.33 -3.22
N ALA A 117 10.72 -2.47 -2.30
CA ALA A 117 10.88 -3.37 -1.16
C ALA A 117 9.72 -4.38 -1.10
N ARG A 118 10.07 -5.63 -0.84
CA ARG A 118 9.13 -6.74 -0.69
C ARG A 118 9.06 -7.25 0.75
N ASN A 119 10.09 -6.92 1.54
CA ASN A 119 10.26 -7.36 2.91
C ASN A 119 11.23 -6.45 3.67
N CYS A 120 11.43 -6.71 4.95
CA CYS A 120 12.34 -5.93 5.78
C CYS A 120 13.82 -6.09 5.39
N ALA A 121 14.20 -7.23 4.82
CA ALA A 121 15.57 -7.45 4.36
C ALA A 121 15.93 -6.53 3.18
N ASP A 122 14.99 -6.26 2.29
CA ASP A 122 15.16 -5.31 1.19
C ASP A 122 15.43 -3.90 1.73
N VAL A 123 14.68 -3.46 2.75
CA VAL A 123 14.89 -2.18 3.41
C VAL A 123 16.29 -2.08 4.02
N ALA A 124 16.71 -3.11 4.75
CA ALA A 124 18.03 -3.15 5.37
C ALA A 124 19.16 -3.08 4.34
N ARG A 125 19.02 -3.83 3.24
CA ARG A 125 20.01 -3.85 2.15
C ARG A 125 20.11 -2.50 1.45
N GLU A 126 18.97 -1.91 1.08
CA GLU A 126 18.94 -0.65 0.31
C GLU A 126 19.40 0.55 1.13
N LEU A 127 19.17 0.55 2.43
CA LEU A 127 19.56 1.63 3.33
C LEU A 127 20.87 1.38 4.06
N ALA A 128 21.56 0.28 3.83
CA ALA A 128 22.81 -0.07 4.51
C ALA A 128 23.90 1.02 4.34
N SER A 129 24.01 1.59 3.14
CA SER A 129 24.96 2.66 2.84
C SER A 129 24.57 4.04 3.40
N CYS A 130 23.36 4.17 3.94
CA CYS A 130 22.82 5.43 4.46
C CYS A 130 23.00 5.57 5.97
N ILE A 131 23.54 4.57 6.62
CA ILE A 131 23.85 4.59 8.07
C ILE A 131 25.25 5.18 8.23
N ASN A 132 25.32 6.30 8.94
CA ASN A 132 26.57 6.89 9.37
C ASN A 132 26.84 6.56 10.83
#